data_dd139e647820b455b391f5130942a929
#
_entry.id   dd139e647820b455b391f5130942a929
#
_cell.length_a   1.000
_cell.length_b   1.000
_cell.length_c   1.000
_cell.angle_alpha   90.00
_cell.angle_beta   90.00
_cell.angle_gamma   90.00
#
_symmetry.space_group_name_H-M   'P 1'
#
loop_
_entity.id
_entity.type
_entity.pdbx_description
1 polymer ?
#
loop_
_entity_poly.entity_id
_entity_poly.type
_entity_poly.pdbx_seq_one_letter_code
_entity_poly.pdbx_strand_id
1 'polypeptide(L)'
;TLKMPKEILGRHPFPGPGLGIRILGDITAENVRMLQEADALFIQGLRDHGLYDDVWQAGVMLLPVQSVGVMGDERTYEKCVALRAVTSTDGMTADWVHLPYAFLQEISNQIINRVPGINRVVYDISSKPPATIEWE
;
A
#
# COMPACT_ATOMS: atom_id res chain seq x y z
N THR A 1 1.84 23.37 -1.67
CA THR A 1 1.03 22.48 -2.48
C THR A 1 1.70 21.13 -2.61
N LEU A 2 0.97 20.10 -2.29
CA LEU A 2 1.47 18.77 -2.46
C LEU A 2 1.41 18.38 -3.92
N LYS A 3 2.58 18.21 -4.50
CA LYS A 3 2.67 17.64 -5.83
C LYS A 3 2.75 16.15 -5.72
N MET A 4 1.84 15.45 -6.34
CA MET A 4 1.93 14.00 -6.40
C MET A 4 3.03 13.59 -7.36
N PRO A 5 3.89 12.65 -6.96
CA PRO A 5 4.89 12.13 -7.88
C PRO A 5 4.24 11.51 -9.11
N LYS A 6 4.89 11.65 -10.24
CA LYS A 6 4.38 11.06 -11.47
C LYS A 6 4.22 9.55 -11.35
N GLU A 7 5.06 8.91 -10.58
CA GLU A 7 5.00 7.48 -10.35
C GLU A 7 3.68 7.05 -9.72
N ILE A 8 3.08 7.92 -8.92
CA ILE A 8 1.78 7.62 -8.32
C ILE A 8 0.66 7.87 -9.32
N LEU A 9 0.77 8.92 -10.11
CA LEU A 9 -0.29 9.32 -11.03
C LEU A 9 -0.28 8.52 -12.33
N GLY A 10 0.89 8.15 -12.83
CA GLY A 10 1.06 7.68 -14.19
C GLY A 10 1.17 6.20 -14.39
N ARG A 11 1.16 5.37 -13.33
CA ARG A 11 1.42 3.95 -13.51
C ARG A 11 0.19 3.08 -13.66
N HIS A 12 -0.73 3.14 -12.74
CA HIS A 12 -1.98 2.39 -12.81
C HIS A 12 -3.16 3.32 -12.61
N PRO A 13 -4.27 3.06 -13.29
CA PRO A 13 -5.46 3.89 -13.09
C PRO A 13 -6.10 3.57 -11.74
N PHE A 14 -6.11 4.54 -10.86
CA PHE A 14 -6.90 4.45 -9.64
C PHE A 14 -8.18 5.25 -9.87
N PRO A 15 -9.36 4.66 -9.61
CA PRO A 15 -10.61 5.35 -9.86
C PRO A 15 -10.90 6.48 -8.88
N GLY A 16 -10.13 6.65 -7.85
CA GLY A 16 -10.34 7.68 -6.86
C GLY A 16 -9.47 8.91 -7.09
N PRO A 17 -9.59 9.90 -6.21
CA PRO A 17 -8.82 11.15 -6.34
C PRO A 17 -7.35 11.02 -5.97
N GLY A 18 -6.85 9.86 -5.70
CA GLY A 18 -5.43 9.67 -5.54
C GLY A 18 -4.98 9.61 -4.10
N LEU A 19 -3.90 10.33 -3.78
CA LEU A 19 -3.19 10.12 -2.52
C LEU A 19 -4.05 10.34 -1.28
N GLY A 20 -4.95 11.31 -1.33
CA GLY A 20 -5.76 11.68 -0.16
C GLY A 20 -6.67 10.56 0.32
N ILE A 21 -7.20 9.73 -0.59
CA ILE A 21 -8.10 8.66 -0.17
C ILE A 21 -7.36 7.40 0.25
N ARG A 22 -6.05 7.37 0.08
CA ARG A 22 -5.26 6.24 0.57
C ARG A 22 -4.76 6.44 1.99
N ILE A 23 -4.95 7.64 2.52
CA ILE A 23 -4.67 7.92 3.93
C ILE A 23 -6.01 7.89 4.65
N LEU A 24 -6.24 6.84 5.43
CA LEU A 24 -7.43 6.72 6.24
C LEU A 24 -7.16 7.39 7.58
N GLY A 25 -7.85 8.48 7.84
CA GLY A 25 -7.62 9.30 9.01
C GLY A 25 -7.05 10.66 8.64
N ASP A 26 -6.23 11.23 9.51
CA ASP A 26 -5.74 12.59 9.34
C ASP A 26 -4.71 12.69 8.21
N ILE A 27 -4.88 13.67 7.35
CA ILE A 27 -3.91 13.95 6.29
C ILE A 27 -2.91 14.96 6.83
N THR A 28 -1.75 14.46 7.24
CA THR A 28 -0.66 15.28 7.76
C THR A 28 0.55 15.10 6.86
N ALA A 29 1.52 16.02 6.97
CA ALA A 29 2.75 15.89 6.20
C ALA A 29 3.46 14.57 6.52
N GLU A 30 3.46 14.16 7.78
CA GLU A 30 4.08 12.91 8.21
C GLU A 30 3.38 11.70 7.61
N ASN A 31 2.05 11.68 7.61
CA ASN A 31 1.29 10.57 7.04
C ASN A 31 1.47 10.50 5.53
N VAL A 32 1.51 11.64 4.86
CA VAL A 32 1.75 11.69 3.42
C VAL A 32 3.13 11.12 3.10
N ARG A 33 4.15 11.50 3.88
CA ARG A 33 5.52 10.99 3.69
C ARG A 33 5.55 9.47 3.83
N MET A 34 4.94 8.95 4.88
CA MET A 34 4.93 7.50 5.11
C MET A 34 4.26 6.77 3.96
N LEU A 35 3.11 7.28 3.50
CA LEU A 35 2.39 6.64 2.40
C LEU A 35 3.21 6.68 1.11
N GLN A 36 3.80 7.83 0.79
CA GLN A 36 4.59 7.95 -0.43
C GLN A 36 5.79 7.02 -0.43
N GLU A 37 6.49 6.92 0.68
CA GLU A 37 7.66 6.05 0.79
C GLU A 37 7.27 4.58 0.69
N ALA A 38 6.22 4.18 1.39
CA ALA A 38 5.77 2.79 1.36
C ALA A 38 5.24 2.42 -0.03
N ASP A 39 4.48 3.30 -0.64
CA ASP A 39 3.92 3.06 -1.98
C ASP A 39 5.04 2.93 -3.01
N ALA A 40 6.04 3.79 -2.95
CA ALA A 40 7.18 3.73 -3.88
C ALA A 40 7.92 2.40 -3.75
N LEU A 41 8.14 1.93 -2.52
CA LEU A 41 8.80 0.64 -2.31
C LEU A 41 7.97 -0.52 -2.85
N PHE A 42 6.67 -0.50 -2.63
CA PHE A 42 5.79 -1.56 -3.10
C PHE A 42 5.76 -1.62 -4.63
N ILE A 43 5.57 -0.49 -5.27
CA ILE A 43 5.49 -0.45 -6.73
C ILE A 43 6.84 -0.81 -7.35
N GLN A 44 7.94 -0.29 -6.79
CA GLN A 44 9.25 -0.63 -7.32
C GLN A 44 9.54 -2.12 -7.13
N GLY A 45 9.13 -2.69 -6.01
CA GLY A 45 9.27 -4.13 -5.79
C GLY A 45 8.50 -4.95 -6.80
N LEU A 46 7.27 -4.54 -7.13
CA LEU A 46 6.49 -5.23 -8.16
C LEU A 46 7.22 -5.20 -9.50
N ARG A 47 7.82 -4.07 -9.85
CA ARG A 47 8.56 -3.95 -11.12
C ARG A 47 9.82 -4.81 -11.10
N ASP A 48 10.57 -4.76 -10.01
CA ASP A 48 11.83 -5.50 -9.90
C ASP A 48 11.64 -7.01 -9.97
N HIS A 49 10.47 -7.49 -9.53
CA HIS A 49 10.17 -8.92 -9.55
C HIS A 49 9.35 -9.33 -10.77
N GLY A 50 9.13 -8.42 -11.71
CA GLY A 50 8.39 -8.75 -12.91
C GLY A 50 6.90 -8.99 -12.68
N LEU A 51 6.34 -8.43 -11.60
CA LEU A 51 4.95 -8.65 -11.22
C LEU A 51 4.03 -7.49 -11.61
N TYR A 52 4.61 -6.37 -12.00
CA TYR A 52 3.85 -5.13 -12.20
C TYR A 52 2.79 -5.27 -13.29
N ASP A 53 3.13 -5.94 -14.38
CA ASP A 53 2.22 -6.06 -15.52
C ASP A 53 1.08 -7.06 -15.27
N ASP A 54 1.21 -7.89 -14.23
CA ASP A 54 0.17 -8.84 -13.85
C ASP A 54 -0.93 -8.20 -13.01
N VAL A 55 -0.77 -6.93 -12.67
CA VAL A 55 -1.66 -6.24 -11.74
C VAL A 55 -2.37 -5.11 -12.47
N TRP A 56 -3.69 -5.05 -12.31
CA TRP A 56 -4.49 -3.97 -12.91
C TRP A 56 -4.36 -2.68 -12.09
N GLN A 57 -4.44 -2.78 -10.77
CA GLN A 57 -4.20 -1.67 -9.85
C GLN A 57 -3.43 -2.17 -8.64
N ALA A 58 -2.55 -1.33 -8.14
CA ALA A 58 -1.79 -1.63 -6.92
C ALA A 58 -1.52 -0.35 -6.15
N GLY A 59 -1.46 -0.47 -4.86
CA GLY A 59 -1.13 0.67 -4.01
C GLY A 59 -1.09 0.30 -2.55
N VAL A 60 -0.75 1.28 -1.74
CA VAL A 60 -0.63 1.14 -0.29
C VAL A 60 -1.63 2.09 0.35
N MET A 61 -2.32 1.62 1.39
CA MET A 61 -3.21 2.43 2.20
C MET A 61 -2.61 2.57 3.59
N LEU A 62 -2.58 3.81 4.11
CA LEU A 62 -2.16 4.07 5.48
C LEU A 62 -3.39 4.00 6.37
N LEU A 63 -3.38 3.10 7.34
CA LEU A 63 -4.54 2.85 8.19
C LEU A 63 -4.52 3.78 9.40
N PRO A 64 -5.69 4.16 9.93
CA PRO A 64 -5.79 5.11 11.04
C PRO A 64 -5.64 4.44 12.40
N VAL A 65 -4.81 3.41 12.48
CA VAL A 65 -4.62 2.66 13.70
C VAL A 65 -3.14 2.61 14.04
N GLN A 66 -2.86 2.47 15.31
CA GLN A 66 -1.51 2.21 15.78
C GLN A 66 -1.41 0.75 16.19
N SER A 67 -0.32 0.15 15.80
CA SER A 67 -0.07 -1.27 16.04
C SER A 67 1.09 -1.41 17.01
N VAL A 68 0.97 -2.39 17.90
CA VAL A 68 2.06 -2.72 18.81
C VAL A 68 3.13 -3.48 18.04
N GLY A 69 4.37 -3.03 18.19
CA GLY A 69 5.53 -3.71 17.63
C GLY A 69 6.63 -3.79 18.65
N VAL A 70 7.67 -4.55 18.32
CA VAL A 70 8.86 -4.65 19.15
C VAL A 70 10.07 -4.34 18.28
N MET A 71 10.83 -3.32 18.69
CA MET A 71 12.06 -2.92 18.01
C MET A 71 13.18 -3.05 19.04
N GLY A 72 14.03 -4.07 18.86
CA GLY A 72 15.00 -4.42 19.90
C GLY A 72 14.29 -4.88 21.14
N ASP A 73 14.56 -4.23 22.27
CA ASP A 73 13.95 -4.58 23.55
C ASP A 73 12.73 -3.72 23.88
N GLU A 74 12.33 -2.82 22.98
CA GLU A 74 11.28 -1.86 23.28
C GLU A 74 10.02 -2.15 22.48
N ARG A 75 8.87 -1.91 23.12
CA ARG A 75 7.57 -1.94 22.45
C ARG A 75 7.36 -0.60 21.74
N THR A 76 6.79 -0.66 20.56
CA THR A 76 6.48 0.54 19.78
C THR A 76 5.00 0.60 19.49
N TYR A 77 4.49 1.81 19.27
CA TYR A 77 3.14 2.06 18.78
C TYR A 77 3.27 2.89 17.53
N GLU A 78 3.12 2.24 16.39
CA GLU A 78 3.31 2.90 15.12
C GLU A 78 2.24 2.49 14.14
N LYS A 79 2.28 3.07 12.95
CA LYS A 79 1.22 2.90 11.97
C LYS A 79 1.29 1.56 11.27
N CYS A 80 0.15 1.18 10.72
CA CYS A 80 0.00 -0.01 9.91
C CYS A 80 -0.36 0.42 8.48
N VAL A 81 0.19 -0.24 7.49
CA VAL A 81 -0.21 -0.04 6.10
C VAL A 81 -0.79 -1.32 5.54
N ALA A 82 -1.74 -1.18 4.62
CA ALA A 82 -2.31 -2.30 3.88
C ALA A 82 -1.83 -2.21 2.43
N LEU A 83 -1.33 -3.31 1.90
CA LEU A 83 -1.02 -3.44 0.50
C LEU A 83 -2.27 -3.91 -0.24
N ARG A 84 -2.48 -3.39 -1.44
CA ARG A 84 -3.59 -3.80 -2.28
C ARG A 84 -3.09 -3.99 -3.70
N ALA A 85 -3.36 -5.15 -4.29
CA ALA A 85 -3.06 -5.42 -5.68
C ALA A 85 -4.18 -6.30 -6.22
N VAL A 86 -4.80 -5.86 -7.32
CA VAL A 86 -5.97 -6.54 -7.88
C VAL A 86 -5.84 -6.69 -9.37
N THR A 87 -6.52 -7.71 -9.90
CA THR A 87 -6.77 -7.86 -11.34
C THR A 87 -8.21 -7.55 -11.61
N SER A 88 -8.50 -7.01 -12.80
CA SER A 88 -9.86 -6.72 -13.21
C SER A 88 -9.88 -6.56 -14.73
N THR A 89 -11.00 -6.92 -15.34
CA THR A 89 -11.20 -6.69 -16.77
C THR A 89 -12.08 -5.49 -17.04
N ASP A 90 -12.92 -5.10 -16.08
CA ASP A 90 -13.92 -4.06 -16.32
C ASP A 90 -14.04 -3.06 -15.16
N GLY A 91 -13.30 -3.25 -14.08
CA GLY A 91 -13.39 -2.38 -12.90
C GLY A 91 -14.60 -2.61 -12.03
N MET A 92 -15.59 -3.38 -12.49
CA MET A 92 -16.78 -3.69 -11.71
C MET A 92 -16.57 -4.87 -10.80
N THR A 93 -15.76 -5.82 -11.23
CA THR A 93 -15.33 -6.96 -10.42
C THR A 93 -13.80 -6.96 -10.38
N ALA A 94 -13.26 -7.42 -9.28
CA ALA A 94 -11.81 -7.48 -9.12
C ALA A 94 -11.45 -8.56 -8.14
N ASP A 95 -10.36 -9.25 -8.44
CA ASP A 95 -9.79 -10.26 -7.54
C ASP A 95 -8.45 -9.77 -7.04
N TRP A 96 -8.14 -10.09 -5.79
CA TRP A 96 -6.81 -9.81 -5.27
C TRP A 96 -5.77 -10.69 -5.97
N VAL A 97 -4.58 -10.14 -6.14
CA VAL A 97 -3.49 -10.86 -6.83
C VAL A 97 -2.77 -11.75 -5.83
N HIS A 98 -2.54 -13.00 -6.20
CA HIS A 98 -1.80 -13.96 -5.38
C HIS A 98 -0.30 -13.72 -5.56
N LEU A 99 0.20 -12.68 -4.90
CA LEU A 99 1.62 -12.36 -4.98
C LEU A 99 2.43 -13.45 -4.27
N PRO A 100 3.64 -13.75 -4.77
CA PRO A 100 4.47 -14.78 -4.12
C PRO A 100 4.72 -14.46 -2.65
N TYR A 101 4.68 -15.47 -1.80
CA TYR A 101 4.91 -15.27 -0.37
C TYR A 101 6.27 -14.65 -0.09
N ALA A 102 7.30 -15.07 -0.83
CA ALA A 102 8.63 -14.52 -0.67
C ALA A 102 8.66 -13.02 -0.99
N PHE A 103 7.92 -12.60 -2.01
CA PHE A 103 7.82 -11.18 -2.34
C PHE A 103 7.11 -10.40 -1.21
N LEU A 104 6.00 -10.95 -0.72
CA LEU A 104 5.25 -10.27 0.36
C LEU A 104 6.13 -10.12 1.61
N GLN A 105 6.90 -11.14 1.94
CA GLN A 105 7.81 -11.08 3.08
C GLN A 105 8.88 -10.03 2.87
N GLU A 106 9.49 -10.00 1.70
CA GLU A 106 10.55 -9.05 1.38
C GLU A 106 10.04 -7.61 1.42
N ILE A 107 8.88 -7.34 0.79
CA ILE A 107 8.36 -5.98 0.74
C ILE A 107 7.91 -5.50 2.11
N SER A 108 7.34 -6.39 2.91
CA SER A 108 6.98 -6.06 4.29
C SER A 108 8.22 -5.63 5.07
N ASN A 109 9.30 -6.40 4.97
CA ASN A 109 10.54 -6.07 5.66
C ASN A 109 11.14 -4.77 5.17
N GLN A 110 11.11 -4.52 3.87
CA GLN A 110 11.64 -3.27 3.33
C GLN A 110 10.85 -2.06 3.83
N ILE A 111 9.52 -2.15 3.82
CA ILE A 111 8.70 -1.04 4.28
C ILE A 111 8.96 -0.75 5.75
N ILE A 112 8.95 -1.78 6.58
CA ILE A 112 9.16 -1.59 8.01
C ILE A 112 10.54 -1.03 8.31
N ASN A 113 11.56 -1.51 7.60
CA ASN A 113 12.94 -1.09 7.87
C ASN A 113 13.27 0.28 7.30
N ARG A 114 12.61 0.69 6.21
CA ARG A 114 12.98 1.92 5.51
C ARG A 114 12.02 3.07 5.72
N VAL A 115 10.81 2.82 6.20
CA VAL A 115 9.82 3.88 6.40
C VAL A 115 9.63 4.07 7.90
N PRO A 116 10.26 5.07 8.51
CA PRO A 116 10.06 5.32 9.93
C PRO A 116 8.60 5.63 10.21
N GLY A 117 8.05 5.03 11.26
CA GLY A 117 6.68 5.24 11.67
C GLY A 117 5.73 4.12 11.26
N ILE A 118 6.20 3.13 10.52
CA ILE A 118 5.41 1.96 10.14
C ILE A 118 6.03 0.73 10.76
N ASN A 119 5.24 -0.03 11.53
CA ASN A 119 5.73 -1.26 12.14
C ASN A 119 4.91 -2.49 11.78
N ARG A 120 3.94 -2.35 10.88
CA ARG A 120 3.13 -3.50 10.47
C ARG A 120 2.64 -3.31 9.04
N VAL A 121 2.70 -4.40 8.27
CA VAL A 121 2.22 -4.45 6.90
C VAL A 121 1.22 -5.59 6.79
N VAL A 122 0.06 -5.32 6.21
CA VAL A 122 -0.93 -6.36 5.91
C VAL A 122 -1.24 -6.33 4.42
N TYR A 123 -1.79 -7.43 3.91
CA TYR A 123 -2.19 -7.52 2.51
C TYR A 123 -3.69 -7.74 2.44
N ASP A 124 -4.38 -6.88 1.70
CA ASP A 124 -5.83 -6.96 1.55
C ASP A 124 -6.18 -8.05 0.53
N ILE A 125 -6.82 -9.11 1.00
CA ILE A 125 -7.19 -10.27 0.19
C ILE A 125 -8.68 -10.31 -0.11
N SER A 126 -9.31 -9.17 -0.20
CA SER A 126 -10.75 -9.07 -0.45
C SER A 126 -11.00 -8.85 -1.93
N SER A 127 -12.02 -9.56 -2.45
CA SER A 127 -12.43 -9.43 -3.84
C SER A 127 -13.58 -8.42 -3.95
N LYS A 128 -13.74 -7.84 -5.11
CA LYS A 128 -14.86 -6.96 -5.41
C LYS A 128 -15.84 -7.70 -6.32
N PRO A 129 -17.09 -7.88 -5.95
CA PRO A 129 -17.68 -7.58 -4.65
C PRO A 129 -17.28 -8.60 -3.59
N PRO A 130 -17.46 -8.37 -2.27
CA PRO A 130 -18.17 -7.23 -1.69
C PRO A 130 -17.28 -6.03 -1.41
N ALA A 131 -15.95 -6.21 -1.39
CA ALA A 131 -15.08 -5.07 -1.14
C ALA A 131 -14.90 -4.24 -2.40
N THR A 132 -14.51 -2.98 -2.21
CA THR A 132 -14.11 -2.14 -3.33
C THR A 132 -12.62 -2.31 -3.60
N ILE A 133 -12.15 -1.76 -4.72
CA ILE A 133 -10.73 -1.79 -5.03
C ILE A 133 -9.99 -0.91 -4.04
N GLU A 134 -10.42 0.33 -3.88
CA GLU A 134 -9.89 1.24 -2.88
C GLU A 134 -10.73 1.17 -1.62
N TRP A 135 -10.15 1.59 -0.50
CA TRP A 135 -10.82 1.47 0.80
C TRP A 135 -11.85 2.55 1.07
N GLU A 136 -11.82 3.63 0.30
CA GLU A 136 -12.83 4.70 0.41
C GLU A 136 -13.35 5.15 -0.94
#